data_bd0b8007185b7619f8460245e09a09c5
#
_entry.id   bd0b8007185b7619f8460245e09a09c5
#
_cell.length_a   1.000
_cell.length_b   1.000
_cell.length_c   1.000
_cell.angle_alpha   90.00
_cell.angle_beta   90.00
_cell.angle_gamma   90.00
#
_symmetry.space_group_name_H-M   'P 1'
#
loop_
_entity.id
_entity.type
_entity.pdbx_description
1 polymer ?
#
loop_
_entity_poly.entity_id
_entity_poly.type
_entity_poly.pdbx_seq_one_letter_code
_entity_poly.pdbx_strand_id
1 'polypeptide(L)'
;MSKPSTANGGFPSVVVTAVEATTALGADIDSTWKGLLAGESGIRVLEDDFVTQWELPVRIGGHLVDPIDDHMGRLDLRRMSYVQRMSKYLGRKLWDSAGAPEVDPDRFAVVIGTGLGGGEKIVETYDVMNEGG
;
A
#
# COMPACT_ATOMS: atom_id res chain seq x y z
N MET A 1 30.64 -11.53 -14.34
CA MET A 1 29.84 -10.29 -14.32
C MET A 1 29.56 -9.89 -15.76
N SER A 2 28.32 -10.09 -16.21
CA SER A 2 27.91 -9.73 -17.55
C SER A 2 27.69 -8.21 -17.64
N LYS A 3 28.29 -7.54 -18.64
CA LYS A 3 28.03 -6.11 -18.89
C LYS A 3 26.55 -5.91 -19.25
N PRO A 4 25.87 -4.89 -18.70
CA PRO A 4 24.49 -4.59 -19.09
C PRO A 4 24.43 -4.29 -20.59
N SER A 5 23.47 -4.88 -21.27
CA SER A 5 23.19 -4.63 -22.69
C SER A 5 22.78 -3.17 -22.86
N THR A 6 23.53 -2.42 -23.67
CA THR A 6 23.18 -1.04 -24.06
C THR A 6 22.29 -1.07 -25.29
N ALA A 7 21.00 -0.90 -25.10
CA ALA A 7 20.08 -0.56 -26.18
C ALA A 7 19.88 0.97 -26.21
N ASN A 8 20.05 1.59 -27.37
CA ASN A 8 19.87 3.03 -27.64
C ASN A 8 20.83 4.01 -26.94
N GLY A 9 21.92 4.33 -27.59
CA GLY A 9 22.70 5.55 -27.29
C GLY A 9 23.55 5.52 -26.01
N GLY A 10 23.93 4.35 -25.48
CA GLY A 10 24.88 4.24 -24.37
C GLY A 10 24.27 4.27 -22.96
N PHE A 11 22.96 4.41 -22.82
CA PHE A 11 22.28 4.32 -21.52
C PHE A 11 21.94 2.87 -21.17
N PRO A 12 22.02 2.48 -19.87
CA PRO A 12 21.58 1.16 -19.43
C PRO A 12 20.08 0.99 -19.65
N SER A 13 19.66 -0.22 -20.06
CA SER A 13 18.24 -0.57 -20.13
C SER A 13 17.67 -0.67 -18.72
N VAL A 14 16.52 -0.03 -18.50
CA VAL A 14 15.74 -0.12 -17.26
C VAL A 14 14.45 -0.87 -17.57
N VAL A 15 14.10 -1.85 -16.75
CA VAL A 15 12.92 -2.69 -16.93
C VAL A 15 12.12 -2.76 -15.63
N VAL A 16 10.80 -2.93 -15.74
CA VAL A 16 9.93 -3.28 -14.61
C VAL A 16 9.88 -4.81 -14.54
N THR A 17 10.26 -5.37 -13.41
CA THR A 17 10.36 -6.84 -13.22
C THR A 17 9.13 -7.41 -12.52
N ALA A 18 8.44 -6.62 -11.71
CA ALA A 18 7.20 -7.02 -11.05
C ALA A 18 6.33 -5.81 -10.77
N VAL A 19 5.03 -6.02 -10.65
CA VAL A 19 4.03 -5.03 -10.27
C VAL A 19 3.05 -5.68 -9.30
N GLU A 20 2.68 -4.97 -8.23
CA GLU A 20 1.67 -5.38 -7.29
C GLU A 20 0.71 -4.23 -6.97
N ALA A 21 -0.53 -4.60 -6.66
CA ALA A 21 -1.56 -3.67 -6.21
C ALA A 21 -2.49 -4.34 -5.20
N THR A 22 -3.06 -3.53 -4.31
CA THR A 22 -4.26 -3.86 -3.55
C THR A 22 -5.19 -2.65 -3.58
N THR A 23 -6.44 -2.86 -3.91
CA THR A 23 -7.39 -1.78 -4.20
C THR A 23 -8.79 -2.14 -3.72
N ALA A 24 -9.72 -1.20 -3.88
CA ALA A 24 -11.14 -1.46 -3.67
C ALA A 24 -11.79 -2.35 -4.75
N LEU A 25 -11.06 -2.71 -5.80
CA LEU A 25 -11.52 -3.61 -6.88
C LEU A 25 -10.94 -5.01 -6.78
N GLY A 26 -9.75 -5.15 -6.17
CA GLY A 26 -9.07 -6.44 -6.10
C GLY A 26 -7.98 -6.50 -5.05
N ALA A 27 -7.70 -7.71 -4.57
CA ALA A 27 -6.67 -8.00 -3.58
C ALA A 27 -5.25 -8.03 -4.17
N ASP A 28 -5.15 -8.12 -5.50
CA ASP A 28 -3.91 -8.21 -6.27
C ASP A 28 -4.04 -7.44 -7.60
N ILE A 29 -2.94 -7.38 -8.35
CA ILE A 29 -2.89 -6.66 -9.63
C ILE A 29 -3.84 -7.27 -10.67
N ASP A 30 -3.97 -8.59 -10.72
CA ASP A 30 -4.78 -9.28 -11.71
C ASP A 30 -6.28 -9.06 -11.49
N SER A 31 -6.74 -9.19 -10.25
CA SER A 31 -8.12 -8.94 -9.87
C SER A 31 -8.49 -7.47 -10.02
N THR A 32 -7.59 -6.56 -9.63
CA THR A 32 -7.76 -5.12 -9.85
C THR A 32 -7.91 -4.81 -11.35
N TRP A 33 -7.04 -5.38 -12.18
CA TRP A 33 -7.07 -5.15 -13.63
C TRP A 33 -8.35 -5.70 -14.28
N LYS A 34 -8.80 -6.89 -13.86
CA LYS A 34 -10.08 -7.47 -14.33
C LYS A 34 -11.27 -6.58 -13.98
N GLY A 35 -11.34 -6.09 -12.73
CA GLY A 35 -12.39 -5.17 -12.30
C GLY A 35 -12.40 -3.86 -13.11
N LEU A 36 -11.23 -3.28 -13.39
CA LEU A 36 -11.09 -2.10 -14.23
C LEU A 36 -11.60 -2.35 -15.65
N LEU A 37 -11.22 -3.46 -16.27
CA LEU A 37 -11.68 -3.83 -17.63
C LEU A 37 -13.18 -4.12 -17.68
N ALA A 38 -13.74 -4.64 -16.60
CA ALA A 38 -15.19 -4.91 -16.48
C ALA A 38 -15.99 -3.61 -16.21
N GLY A 39 -15.33 -2.49 -15.96
CA GLY A 39 -16.01 -1.22 -15.60
C GLY A 39 -16.63 -1.26 -14.20
N GLU A 40 -16.15 -2.13 -13.32
CA GLU A 40 -16.63 -2.24 -11.95
C GLU A 40 -16.22 -1.03 -11.12
N SER A 41 -17.06 -0.67 -10.13
CA SER A 41 -16.76 0.38 -9.16
C SER A 41 -16.36 -0.24 -7.83
N GLY A 42 -15.23 0.18 -7.29
CA GLY A 42 -14.83 -0.13 -5.92
C GLY A 42 -15.44 0.82 -4.88
N ILE A 43 -16.19 1.85 -5.32
CA ILE A 43 -16.85 2.78 -4.41
C ILE A 43 -18.16 2.19 -3.94
N ARG A 44 -18.34 2.13 -2.62
CA ARG A 44 -19.52 1.53 -1.95
C ARG A 44 -19.99 2.44 -0.82
N VAL A 45 -21.17 2.16 -0.30
CA VAL A 45 -21.65 2.81 0.93
C VAL A 45 -20.73 2.39 2.07
N LEU A 46 -20.30 3.38 2.86
CA LEU A 46 -19.50 3.17 4.06
C LEU A 46 -20.42 2.82 5.22
N GLU A 47 -20.23 1.65 5.80
CA GLU A 47 -20.97 1.15 6.97
C GLU A 47 -20.17 1.38 8.27
N ASP A 48 -19.09 2.16 8.21
CA ASP A 48 -18.21 2.44 9.33
C ASP A 48 -18.89 3.34 10.35
N ASP A 49 -18.72 3.03 11.63
CA ASP A 49 -19.31 3.75 12.76
C ASP A 49 -19.00 5.25 12.75
N PHE A 50 -17.77 5.62 12.32
CA PHE A 50 -17.35 7.01 12.28
C PHE A 50 -18.20 7.86 11.32
N VAL A 51 -18.75 7.27 10.25
CA VAL A 51 -19.61 7.99 9.28
C VAL A 51 -20.86 8.48 9.96
N THR A 52 -21.46 7.66 10.81
CA THR A 52 -22.65 7.99 11.58
C THR A 52 -22.33 8.84 12.80
N GLN A 53 -21.25 8.51 13.51
CA GLN A 53 -20.81 9.21 14.71
C GLN A 53 -20.51 10.69 14.45
N TRP A 54 -19.90 10.98 13.28
CA TRP A 54 -19.53 12.34 12.91
C TRP A 54 -20.48 12.98 11.90
N GLU A 55 -21.64 12.35 11.65
CA GLU A 55 -22.67 12.82 10.72
C GLU A 55 -22.07 13.28 9.36
N LEU A 56 -21.14 12.47 8.82
CA LEU A 56 -20.42 12.87 7.62
C LEU A 56 -21.36 13.07 6.43
N PRO A 57 -21.19 14.15 5.67
CA PRO A 57 -22.03 14.43 4.50
C PRO A 57 -21.77 13.45 3.35
N VAL A 58 -20.56 12.85 3.30
CA VAL A 58 -20.18 11.83 2.31
C VAL A 58 -20.23 10.46 2.99
N ARG A 59 -21.01 9.56 2.40
CA ARG A 59 -21.26 8.21 2.93
C ARG A 59 -20.85 7.11 1.96
N ILE A 60 -20.00 7.44 1.00
CA ILE A 60 -19.47 6.49 0.04
C ILE A 60 -17.93 6.58 0.01
N GLY A 61 -17.28 5.45 -0.19
CA GLY A 61 -15.82 5.36 -0.26
C GLY A 61 -15.37 4.02 -0.77
N GLY A 62 -14.06 3.86 -0.92
CA GLY A 62 -13.43 2.61 -1.34
C GLY A 62 -12.60 2.03 -0.21
N HIS A 63 -13.06 0.93 0.38
CA HIS A 63 -12.23 0.09 1.23
C HIS A 63 -11.49 -0.96 0.40
N LEU A 64 -10.31 -1.37 0.85
CA LEU A 64 -9.62 -2.50 0.26
C LEU A 64 -10.49 -3.75 0.32
N VAL A 65 -10.50 -4.55 -0.75
CA VAL A 65 -11.22 -5.83 -0.81
C VAL A 65 -10.60 -6.83 0.17
N ASP A 66 -9.29 -6.73 0.34
CA ASP A 66 -8.48 -7.54 1.26
C ASP A 66 -7.82 -6.59 2.27
N PRO A 67 -8.36 -6.50 3.51
CA PRO A 67 -7.83 -5.59 4.51
C PRO A 67 -6.40 -5.99 4.91
N ILE A 68 -5.45 -5.06 4.75
CA ILE A 68 -4.03 -5.33 5.04
C ILE A 68 -3.78 -5.71 6.50
N ASP A 69 -4.62 -5.25 7.42
CA ASP A 69 -4.46 -5.49 8.85
C ASP A 69 -4.64 -6.97 9.21
N ASP A 70 -5.41 -7.73 8.41
CA ASP A 70 -5.58 -9.18 8.58
C ASP A 70 -4.28 -9.95 8.32
N HIS A 71 -3.33 -9.34 7.62
CA HIS A 71 -2.01 -9.89 7.30
C HIS A 71 -0.90 -9.38 8.22
N MET A 72 -1.24 -8.60 9.26
CA MET A 72 -0.26 -7.99 10.15
C MET A 72 -0.21 -8.67 11.51
N GLY A 73 0.99 -8.73 12.08
CA GLY A 73 1.19 -9.17 13.44
C GLY A 73 0.75 -8.10 14.47
N ARG A 74 0.42 -8.53 15.69
CA ARG A 74 0.00 -7.63 16.77
C ARG A 74 0.96 -6.46 17.04
N LEU A 75 2.26 -6.68 16.88
CA LEU A 75 3.27 -5.64 17.07
C LEU A 75 3.22 -4.60 15.97
N ASP A 76 3.01 -5.04 14.72
CA ASP A 76 2.87 -4.15 13.58
C ASP A 76 1.63 -3.26 13.72
N LEU A 77 0.49 -3.86 14.07
CA LEU A 77 -0.77 -3.14 14.31
C LEU A 77 -0.63 -2.04 15.38
N ARG A 78 0.15 -2.31 16.44
CA ARG A 78 0.36 -1.34 17.53
C ARG A 78 1.34 -0.23 17.19
N ARG A 79 2.40 -0.54 16.43
CA ARG A 79 3.56 0.35 16.27
C ARG A 79 3.59 1.08 14.95
N MET A 80 2.97 0.53 13.92
CA MET A 80 3.02 1.06 12.56
C MET A 80 1.77 1.86 12.24
N SER A 81 1.94 2.99 11.57
CA SER A 81 0.85 3.69 10.91
C SER A 81 0.28 2.85 9.76
N TYR A 82 -0.93 3.18 9.31
CA TYR A 82 -1.56 2.46 8.20
C TYR A 82 -0.69 2.44 6.94
N VAL A 83 -0.08 3.58 6.59
CA VAL A 83 0.81 3.67 5.43
C VAL A 83 2.05 2.77 5.56
N GLN A 84 2.59 2.63 6.77
CA GLN A 84 3.72 1.74 7.03
C GLN A 84 3.31 0.27 6.91
N ARG A 85 2.12 -0.10 7.41
CA ARG A 85 1.56 -1.45 7.26
C ARG A 85 1.33 -1.79 5.78
N MET A 86 0.72 -0.86 5.04
CA MET A 86 0.51 -1.01 3.61
C MET A 86 1.82 -1.18 2.85
N SER A 87 2.81 -0.36 3.14
CA SER A 87 4.14 -0.44 2.51
C SER A 87 4.82 -1.77 2.80
N LYS A 88 4.71 -2.27 4.03
CA LYS A 88 5.24 -3.57 4.42
C LYS A 88 4.53 -4.73 3.70
N TYR A 89 3.22 -4.67 3.62
CA TYR A 89 2.39 -5.68 2.96
C TYR A 89 2.69 -5.77 1.47
N LEU A 90 2.56 -4.65 0.77
CA LEU A 90 2.83 -4.58 -0.67
C LEU A 90 4.29 -4.85 -1.01
N GLY A 91 5.22 -4.35 -0.21
CA GLY A 91 6.64 -4.60 -0.41
C GLY A 91 6.99 -6.09 -0.34
N ARG A 92 6.38 -6.85 0.57
CA ARG A 92 6.55 -8.31 0.64
C ARG A 92 5.96 -9.01 -0.57
N LYS A 93 4.70 -8.70 -0.92
CA LYS A 93 4.06 -9.27 -2.11
C LYS A 93 4.88 -9.01 -3.37
N LEU A 94 5.34 -7.77 -3.55
CA LEU A 94 6.16 -7.37 -4.69
C LEU A 94 7.49 -8.13 -4.73
N TRP A 95 8.15 -8.30 -3.57
CA TRP A 95 9.40 -9.02 -3.48
C TRP A 95 9.24 -10.48 -3.86
N ASP A 96 8.18 -11.12 -3.34
CA ASP A 96 7.88 -12.53 -3.60
C ASP A 96 7.48 -12.74 -5.07
N SER A 97 6.66 -11.85 -5.65
CA SER A 97 6.26 -11.90 -7.06
C SER A 97 7.42 -11.66 -8.01
N ALA A 98 8.43 -10.90 -7.58
CA ALA A 98 9.68 -10.72 -8.32
C ALA A 98 10.63 -11.94 -8.24
N GLY A 99 10.25 -13.00 -7.52
CA GLY A 99 11.07 -14.20 -7.31
C GLY A 99 12.11 -14.05 -6.20
N ALA A 100 11.91 -13.14 -5.25
CA ALA A 100 12.80 -12.86 -4.12
C ALA A 100 14.28 -12.72 -4.54
N PRO A 101 14.60 -11.78 -5.43
CA PRO A 101 15.93 -11.67 -6.02
C PRO A 101 16.99 -11.36 -4.98
N GLU A 102 18.16 -11.98 -5.12
CA GLU A 102 19.34 -11.55 -4.40
C GLU A 102 19.84 -10.21 -4.97
N VAL A 103 19.92 -9.20 -4.11
CA VAL A 103 20.38 -7.86 -4.50
C VAL A 103 21.51 -7.41 -3.60
N ASP A 104 22.39 -6.62 -4.16
CA ASP A 104 23.42 -5.93 -3.40
C ASP A 104 22.73 -4.81 -2.58
N PRO A 105 22.80 -4.84 -1.22
CA PRO A 105 22.16 -3.84 -0.37
C PRO A 105 22.59 -2.40 -0.66
N ASP A 106 23.82 -2.20 -1.09
CA ASP A 106 24.37 -0.87 -1.42
C ASP A 106 23.85 -0.33 -2.76
N ARG A 107 23.14 -1.18 -3.53
CA ARG A 107 22.55 -0.84 -4.83
C ARG A 107 21.03 -1.01 -4.84
N PHE A 108 20.42 -1.14 -3.70
CA PHE A 108 18.98 -1.29 -3.53
C PHE A 108 18.38 -0.07 -2.84
N ALA A 109 17.27 0.41 -3.36
CA ALA A 109 16.53 1.51 -2.75
C ALA A 109 15.05 1.17 -2.66
N VAL A 110 14.42 1.57 -1.56
CA VAL A 110 12.96 1.54 -1.37
C VAL A 110 12.45 2.97 -1.37
N VAL A 111 11.50 3.27 -2.25
CA VAL A 111 10.88 4.59 -2.33
C VAL A 111 9.38 4.45 -2.08
N ILE A 112 8.87 5.18 -1.09
CA ILE A 112 7.45 5.17 -0.72
C ILE A 112 6.90 6.58 -0.84
N GLY A 113 5.88 6.76 -1.65
CA GLY A 113 5.14 8.02 -1.79
C GLY A 113 3.82 7.94 -1.02
N THR A 114 3.48 9.01 -0.30
CA THR A 114 2.20 9.15 0.41
C THR A 114 1.78 10.60 0.44
N GLY A 115 0.46 10.86 0.46
CA GLY A 115 -0.07 12.23 0.54
C GLY A 115 -0.01 12.82 1.95
N LEU A 116 -0.40 12.04 2.97
CA LEU A 116 -0.50 12.53 4.36
C LEU A 116 0.38 11.75 5.35
N GLY A 117 0.98 10.66 4.92
CA GLY A 117 1.77 9.79 5.80
C GLY A 117 0.90 9.04 6.81
N GLY A 118 1.29 9.06 8.06
CA GLY A 118 0.58 8.43 9.18
C GLY A 118 -0.29 9.41 9.96
N GLY A 119 -1.20 10.11 9.27
CA GLY A 119 -2.05 11.15 9.87
C GLY A 119 -2.85 10.63 11.08
N GLU A 120 -3.36 9.40 11.02
CA GLU A 120 -4.06 8.76 12.14
C GLU A 120 -3.18 8.63 13.39
N LYS A 121 -1.89 8.35 13.22
CA LYS A 121 -0.95 8.27 14.35
C LYS A 121 -0.62 9.65 14.95
N ILE A 122 -0.66 10.69 14.15
CA ILE A 122 -0.49 12.06 14.65
C ILE A 122 -1.67 12.43 15.55
N VAL A 123 -2.90 12.16 15.09
CA VAL A 123 -4.12 12.44 15.88
C VAL A 123 -4.13 11.61 17.15
N GLU A 124 -3.93 10.29 17.07
CA GLU A 124 -3.86 9.38 18.22
C GLU A 124 -2.82 9.86 19.26
N THR A 125 -1.64 10.27 18.81
CA THR A 125 -0.58 10.75 19.70
C THR A 125 -0.97 12.08 20.37
N TYR A 126 -1.60 12.97 19.60
CA TYR A 126 -2.07 14.26 20.12
C TYR A 126 -3.14 14.05 21.21
N ASP A 127 -4.09 13.15 20.99
CA ASP A 127 -5.15 12.85 21.97
C ASP A 127 -4.55 12.27 23.26
N VAL A 128 -3.64 11.30 23.17
CA VAL A 128 -2.92 10.73 24.32
C VAL A 128 -2.16 11.81 25.10
N MET A 129 -1.48 12.73 24.40
CA MET A 129 -0.77 13.83 25.07
C MET A 129 -1.71 14.78 25.81
N ASN A 130 -2.90 15.06 25.27
CA ASN A 130 -3.88 15.93 25.89
C ASN A 130 -4.60 15.28 27.07
N GLU A 131 -4.77 13.97 27.05
CA GLU A 131 -5.38 13.20 28.14
C GLU A 131 -4.44 12.96 29.34
N GLY A 132 -3.22 13.47 29.26
CA GLY A 132 -2.25 13.46 30.33
C GLY A 132 -1.46 12.17 30.45
N GLY A 133 -1.11 11.58 29.29
CA GLY A 133 -0.40 10.33 29.00
C GLY A 133 0.63 9.84 29.97
#